data_6e6702f1eb4934504827311f881d0c63
#
_entry.id   6e6702f1eb4934504827311f881d0c63
#
_cell.length_a   1.000
_cell.length_b   1.000
_cell.length_c   1.000
_cell.angle_alpha   90.00
_cell.angle_beta   90.00
_cell.angle_gamma   90.00
#
_symmetry.space_group_name_H-M   'P 1'
#
loop_
_entity.id
_entity.type
_entity.pdbx_description
1 polymer ?
#
loop_
_entity_poly.entity_id
_entity_poly.type
_entity_poly.pdbx_seq_one_letter_code
_entity_poly.pdbx_strand_id
1 'polypeptide(L)'
;MLKFTLPVFFIFLNMTTSTSDAQVKPAPNLQDRIIDIHAHIGSFAGYDLSNETLLANLQHFNIALALISNIDGAQLPETRNLDESAANQITLQTVRAHPGLLRGLAWARPIDEDGSPAKLEPFLRDNHFVGVKLHPEMNHFAADDSLVDGYLSLCAKYDVPAVFHSGDAGSNADPQKIYQAAKRHPTVPVILYHMGFKGPHELAIAVVKQALQKRDADLYLETAQADSQAVLEAIKELGAERVLFGTDATYYGKDHYAHYLPLMELLRRKLSAEEFAKVMRLNAVRLFKLEVR
;
A
#
# COMPACT_ATOMS: atom_id res chain seq x y z
N MET A 1 72.20 -4.11 54.27
CA MET A 1 70.98 -3.49 53.70
C MET A 1 70.80 -3.96 52.26
N LEU A 2 70.05 -5.04 52.09
CA LEU A 2 69.72 -5.63 50.76
C LEU A 2 68.42 -4.99 50.24
N LYS A 3 68.51 -4.38 49.09
CA LYS A 3 67.30 -3.90 48.36
C LYS A 3 66.81 -5.00 47.43
N PHE A 4 65.63 -5.53 47.70
CA PHE A 4 64.92 -6.39 46.76
C PHE A 4 64.03 -5.53 45.81
N THR A 5 64.28 -5.64 44.53
CA THR A 5 63.39 -5.09 43.42
C THR A 5 62.55 -6.27 42.88
N LEU A 6 61.24 -6.19 43.05
CA LEU A 6 60.27 -7.05 42.33
C LEU A 6 60.02 -6.60 40.90
N PRO A 7 59.96 -7.50 39.93
CA PRO A 7 59.54 -7.15 38.59
C PRO A 7 58.01 -7.13 38.50
N VAL A 8 57.48 -6.03 37.91
CA VAL A 8 56.06 -5.90 37.58
C VAL A 8 55.83 -6.61 36.25
N PHE A 9 55.05 -7.68 36.27
CA PHE A 9 54.55 -8.33 35.04
C PHE A 9 53.30 -7.59 34.54
N PHE A 10 53.39 -6.94 33.35
CA PHE A 10 52.24 -6.46 32.61
C PHE A 10 51.62 -7.63 31.83
N ILE A 11 50.43 -8.05 32.23
CA ILE A 11 49.60 -8.97 31.45
C ILE A 11 48.82 -8.13 30.47
N PHE A 12 49.17 -8.20 29.18
CA PHE A 12 48.33 -7.66 28.08
C PHE A 12 47.17 -8.63 27.87
N LEU A 13 45.97 -8.18 28.29
CA LEU A 13 44.73 -8.85 27.94
C LEU A 13 44.34 -8.44 26.53
N ASN A 14 44.57 -9.30 25.53
CA ASN A 14 44.07 -9.12 24.19
C ASN A 14 42.55 -9.32 24.22
N MET A 15 41.78 -8.22 24.28
CA MET A 15 40.37 -8.24 23.98
C MET A 15 40.20 -8.30 22.46
N THR A 16 39.98 -9.52 21.94
CA THR A 16 39.46 -9.69 20.60
C THR A 16 37.98 -9.30 20.61
N THR A 17 37.69 -8.09 20.11
CA THR A 17 36.33 -7.68 19.79
C THR A 17 35.85 -8.50 18.58
N SER A 18 35.07 -9.52 18.86
CA SER A 18 34.31 -10.20 17.80
C SER A 18 33.23 -9.24 17.31
N THR A 19 33.50 -8.52 16.25
CA THR A 19 32.47 -7.88 15.45
C THR A 19 31.71 -8.99 14.72
N SER A 20 30.51 -9.31 15.18
CA SER A 20 29.59 -10.12 14.39
C SER A 20 29.22 -9.31 13.16
N ASP A 21 29.88 -9.60 12.04
CA ASP A 21 29.41 -9.17 10.72
C ASP A 21 28.01 -9.77 10.54
N ALA A 22 26.99 -8.96 10.82
CA ALA A 22 25.65 -9.25 10.34
C ALA A 22 25.76 -9.26 8.81
N GLN A 23 25.78 -10.46 8.23
CA GLN A 23 25.74 -10.64 6.79
C GLN A 23 24.50 -9.92 6.27
N VAL A 24 24.71 -8.75 5.66
CA VAL A 24 23.71 -8.05 4.86
C VAL A 24 23.35 -9.04 3.74
N LYS A 25 22.14 -9.61 3.81
CA LYS A 25 21.63 -10.45 2.73
C LYS A 25 21.71 -9.65 1.43
N PRO A 26 22.17 -10.25 0.34
CA PRO A 26 22.27 -9.54 -0.94
C PRO A 26 20.91 -8.98 -1.33
N ALA A 27 20.89 -7.74 -1.82
CA ALA A 27 19.69 -7.10 -2.35
C ALA A 27 19.02 -8.04 -3.38
N PRO A 28 17.67 -8.12 -3.41
CA PRO A 28 16.98 -8.95 -4.37
C PRO A 28 17.40 -8.60 -5.80
N ASN A 29 17.57 -9.62 -6.61
CA ASN A 29 18.06 -9.51 -7.99
C ASN A 29 17.19 -8.50 -8.77
N LEU A 30 17.79 -7.63 -9.58
CA LEU A 30 17.13 -6.58 -10.38
C LEU A 30 15.93 -7.03 -11.24
N GLN A 31 15.77 -8.34 -11.45
CA GLN A 31 14.59 -8.92 -12.12
C GLN A 31 13.30 -8.82 -11.28
N ASP A 32 13.39 -8.65 -9.96
CA ASP A 32 12.25 -8.57 -9.05
C ASP A 32 11.97 -7.13 -8.63
N ARG A 33 11.76 -6.24 -9.60
CA ARG A 33 11.36 -4.86 -9.31
C ARG A 33 9.94 -4.84 -8.75
N ILE A 34 9.82 -4.65 -7.44
CA ILE A 34 8.55 -4.65 -6.70
C ILE A 34 7.88 -3.29 -6.84
N ILE A 35 6.57 -3.28 -7.01
CA ILE A 35 5.73 -2.09 -6.94
C ILE A 35 4.84 -2.21 -5.71
N ASP A 36 4.91 -1.22 -4.83
CA ASP A 36 4.01 -1.09 -3.68
C ASP A 36 2.84 -0.18 -4.06
N ILE A 37 1.62 -0.73 -4.09
CA ILE A 37 0.44 0.06 -4.46
C ILE A 37 -0.18 0.80 -3.27
N HIS A 38 0.36 0.67 -2.05
CA HIS A 38 -0.23 1.22 -0.85
C HIS A 38 0.83 1.85 0.07
N ALA A 39 1.05 3.14 -0.11
CA ALA A 39 1.91 3.93 0.74
C ALA A 39 1.26 5.28 1.07
N HIS A 40 1.68 5.87 2.18
CA HIS A 40 1.16 7.13 2.68
C HIS A 40 2.26 8.14 2.91
N ILE A 41 1.89 9.42 2.79
CA ILE A 41 2.63 10.57 3.26
C ILE A 41 1.71 11.41 4.15
N GLY A 42 2.25 12.35 4.90
CA GLY A 42 1.46 13.25 5.75
C GLY A 42 1.62 12.97 7.24
N SER A 43 0.61 13.26 8.02
CA SER A 43 0.64 13.14 9.47
C SER A 43 -0.55 12.35 9.99
N PHE A 44 -0.29 11.27 10.72
CA PHE A 44 -1.35 10.43 11.29
C PHE A 44 -0.85 9.72 12.56
N ALA A 45 -1.56 9.94 13.68
CA ALA A 45 -1.42 9.20 14.94
C ALA A 45 0.02 9.07 15.47
N GLY A 46 0.94 9.99 15.12
CA GLY A 46 2.33 9.97 15.57
C GLY A 46 3.25 8.99 14.83
N TYR A 47 2.76 8.35 13.77
CA TYR A 47 3.62 7.53 12.89
C TYR A 47 4.53 8.40 12.03
N ASP A 48 5.73 7.89 11.71
CA ASP A 48 6.65 8.54 10.77
C ASP A 48 6.27 8.21 9.32
N LEU A 49 5.42 9.07 8.76
CA LEU A 49 4.96 9.02 7.37
C LEU A 49 5.61 10.13 6.53
N SER A 50 6.83 10.53 6.90
CA SER A 50 7.59 11.54 6.17
C SER A 50 8.03 11.06 4.79
N ASN A 51 8.19 11.99 3.86
CA ASN A 51 8.73 11.69 2.54
C ASN A 51 10.15 11.10 2.63
N GLU A 52 10.97 11.59 3.57
CA GLU A 52 12.32 11.12 3.81
C GLU A 52 12.35 9.65 4.21
N THR A 53 11.50 9.25 5.16
CA THR A 53 11.40 7.86 5.61
C THR A 53 10.88 6.95 4.50
N LEU A 54 9.88 7.39 3.74
CA LEU A 54 9.38 6.62 2.60
C LEU A 54 10.48 6.40 1.55
N LEU A 55 11.13 7.46 1.09
CA LEU A 55 12.16 7.38 0.05
C LEU A 55 13.36 6.53 0.50
N ALA A 56 13.79 6.66 1.77
CA ALA A 56 14.84 5.81 2.33
C ALA A 56 14.45 4.33 2.32
N ASN A 57 13.20 3.99 2.68
CA ASN A 57 12.67 2.62 2.59
C ASN A 57 12.67 2.09 1.17
N LEU A 58 12.14 2.87 0.19
CA LEU A 58 12.11 2.46 -1.22
C LEU A 58 13.51 2.13 -1.73
N GLN A 59 14.49 2.97 -1.40
CA GLN A 59 15.88 2.77 -1.79
C GLN A 59 16.50 1.55 -1.10
N HIS A 60 16.35 1.45 0.24
CA HIS A 60 16.97 0.39 1.03
C HIS A 60 16.47 -1.01 0.64
N PHE A 61 15.16 -1.14 0.39
CA PHE A 61 14.53 -2.43 0.04
C PHE A 61 14.37 -2.65 -1.46
N ASN A 62 14.95 -1.77 -2.30
CA ASN A 62 14.89 -1.85 -3.77
C ASN A 62 13.45 -1.93 -4.31
N ILE A 63 12.54 -1.15 -3.73
CA ILE A 63 11.18 -0.99 -4.25
C ILE A 63 11.24 -0.07 -5.47
N ALA A 64 10.76 -0.53 -6.59
CA ALA A 64 10.90 0.17 -7.87
C ALA A 64 10.00 1.41 -7.98
N LEU A 65 8.80 1.34 -7.37
CA LEU A 65 7.80 2.39 -7.41
C LEU A 65 6.80 2.18 -6.27
N ALA A 66 6.32 3.28 -5.68
CA ALA A 66 5.21 3.27 -4.74
C ALA A 66 4.05 4.17 -5.22
N LEU A 67 2.82 3.72 -4.96
CA LEU A 67 1.62 4.56 -5.11
C LEU A 67 1.32 5.20 -3.77
N ILE A 68 1.27 6.53 -3.74
CA ILE A 68 1.11 7.30 -2.50
C ILE A 68 -0.20 8.09 -2.47
N SER A 69 -0.76 8.22 -1.27
CA SER A 69 -1.81 9.18 -0.96
C SER A 69 -1.50 9.90 0.36
N ASN A 70 -1.95 11.15 0.50
CA ASN A 70 -1.74 11.87 1.75
C ASN A 70 -2.78 11.42 2.78
N ILE A 71 -2.31 10.83 3.90
CA ILE A 71 -3.16 10.29 4.97
C ILE A 71 -3.93 11.38 5.76
N ASP A 72 -3.52 12.66 5.66
CA ASP A 72 -4.31 13.76 6.20
C ASP A 72 -5.74 13.78 5.62
N GLY A 73 -5.92 13.20 4.42
CA GLY A 73 -7.22 12.94 3.83
C GLY A 73 -8.12 12.02 4.67
N ALA A 74 -7.56 11.14 5.48
CA ALA A 74 -8.30 10.24 6.37
C ALA A 74 -8.70 10.86 7.70
N GLN A 75 -8.17 12.03 8.09
CA GLN A 75 -8.45 12.62 9.37
C GLN A 75 -9.94 12.98 9.53
N LEU A 76 -10.45 12.84 10.76
CA LEU A 76 -11.82 13.22 11.10
C LEU A 76 -12.03 14.72 10.88
N PRO A 77 -13.25 15.16 10.56
CA PRO A 77 -13.54 16.57 10.34
C PRO A 77 -13.09 17.49 11.48
N GLU A 78 -13.19 17.02 12.74
CA GLU A 78 -12.81 17.78 13.94
C GLU A 78 -11.29 17.92 14.12
N THR A 79 -10.52 17.01 13.53
CA THR A 79 -9.05 16.93 13.66
C THR A 79 -8.30 17.11 12.36
N ARG A 80 -9.01 17.30 11.26
CA ARG A 80 -8.35 17.42 9.96
C ARG A 80 -7.61 18.74 9.81
N ASN A 81 -6.37 18.62 9.37
CA ASN A 81 -5.50 19.77 9.11
C ASN A 81 -5.61 20.27 7.67
N LEU A 82 -6.07 19.41 6.75
CA LEU A 82 -6.14 19.69 5.32
C LEU A 82 -7.50 19.28 4.74
N ASP A 83 -8.02 20.07 3.83
CA ASP A 83 -9.15 19.67 3.00
C ASP A 83 -8.72 18.65 1.92
N GLU A 84 -9.68 18.08 1.19
CA GLU A 84 -9.41 17.09 0.13
C GLU A 84 -8.44 17.64 -0.92
N SER A 85 -8.65 18.87 -1.38
CA SER A 85 -7.84 19.48 -2.42
C SER A 85 -6.42 19.76 -1.95
N ALA A 86 -6.23 20.27 -0.72
CA ALA A 86 -4.92 20.56 -0.15
C ALA A 86 -4.12 19.27 0.07
N ALA A 87 -4.73 18.19 0.57
CA ALA A 87 -4.09 16.89 0.73
C ALA A 87 -3.62 16.33 -0.63
N ASN A 88 -4.47 16.41 -1.65
CA ASN A 88 -4.11 15.98 -3.01
C ASN A 88 -3.04 16.87 -3.65
N GLN A 89 -3.04 18.18 -3.37
CA GLN A 89 -2.00 19.10 -3.86
C GLN A 89 -0.62 18.76 -3.30
N ILE A 90 -0.52 18.37 -2.01
CA ILE A 90 0.73 17.91 -1.41
C ILE A 90 1.19 16.60 -2.06
N THR A 91 0.27 15.65 -2.27
CA THR A 91 0.58 14.40 -3.00
C THR A 91 1.14 14.72 -4.39
N LEU A 92 0.51 15.63 -5.13
CA LEU A 92 0.95 16.04 -6.47
C LEU A 92 2.37 16.64 -6.46
N GLN A 93 2.67 17.51 -5.50
CA GLN A 93 4.00 18.11 -5.34
C GLN A 93 5.05 17.04 -5.07
N THR A 94 4.77 16.08 -4.18
CA THR A 94 5.67 14.97 -3.84
C THR A 94 5.92 14.06 -5.05
N VAL A 95 4.88 13.70 -5.79
CA VAL A 95 5.02 12.88 -7.01
C VAL A 95 5.84 13.59 -8.09
N ARG A 96 5.62 14.90 -8.29
CA ARG A 96 6.38 15.70 -9.25
C ARG A 96 7.86 15.84 -8.87
N ALA A 97 8.16 15.85 -7.58
CA ALA A 97 9.56 15.87 -7.10
C ALA A 97 10.27 14.51 -7.31
N HIS A 98 9.52 13.40 -7.38
CA HIS A 98 10.07 12.03 -7.46
C HIS A 98 9.39 11.18 -8.56
N PRO A 99 9.33 11.65 -9.83
CA PRO A 99 8.51 11.03 -10.88
C PRO A 99 8.99 9.63 -11.30
N GLY A 100 10.23 9.25 -10.95
CA GLY A 100 10.78 7.93 -11.21
C GLY A 100 10.41 6.88 -10.15
N LEU A 101 9.94 7.31 -8.96
CA LEU A 101 9.71 6.45 -7.80
C LEU A 101 8.25 6.47 -7.31
N LEU A 102 7.51 7.55 -7.58
CA LEU A 102 6.19 7.77 -7.00
C LEU A 102 5.12 8.04 -8.05
N ARG A 103 3.88 7.56 -7.78
CA ARG A 103 2.64 7.98 -8.46
C ARG A 103 1.58 8.28 -7.40
N GLY A 104 0.63 9.15 -7.72
CA GLY A 104 -0.41 9.57 -6.79
C GLY A 104 -1.66 8.72 -6.89
N LEU A 105 -2.31 8.51 -5.75
CA LEU A 105 -3.71 8.14 -5.64
C LEU A 105 -4.47 9.33 -5.09
N ALA A 106 -5.48 9.79 -5.81
CA ALA A 106 -6.24 10.95 -5.41
C ALA A 106 -7.18 10.59 -4.25
N TRP A 107 -6.99 11.21 -3.09
CA TRP A 107 -7.86 11.00 -1.94
C TRP A 107 -9.23 11.61 -2.17
N ALA A 108 -10.28 10.81 -2.05
CA ALA A 108 -11.67 11.23 -2.23
C ALA A 108 -12.44 11.22 -0.91
N ARG A 109 -13.24 12.27 -0.67
CA ARG A 109 -14.12 12.42 0.49
C ARG A 109 -15.58 12.59 0.05
N PRO A 110 -16.34 11.53 -0.12
CA PRO A 110 -17.68 11.57 -0.68
C PRO A 110 -18.72 12.35 0.15
N ILE A 111 -18.46 12.61 1.43
CA ILE A 111 -19.42 13.26 2.33
C ILE A 111 -19.06 14.69 2.72
N ASP A 112 -17.85 15.13 2.42
CA ASP A 112 -17.41 16.46 2.81
C ASP A 112 -17.97 17.53 1.86
N GLU A 113 -18.32 18.69 2.40
CA GLU A 113 -18.63 19.88 1.59
C GLU A 113 -17.44 20.28 0.70
N ASP A 114 -16.22 19.97 1.14
CA ASP A 114 -14.99 20.21 0.40
C ASP A 114 -14.76 19.17 -0.70
N GLY A 115 -15.26 17.93 -0.52
CA GLY A 115 -15.07 16.82 -1.44
C GLY A 115 -16.09 16.86 -2.58
N SER A 116 -15.61 16.75 -3.81
CA SER A 116 -16.49 16.51 -4.94
C SER A 116 -15.73 15.93 -6.12
N PRO A 117 -16.38 15.11 -6.96
CA PRO A 117 -15.76 14.60 -8.17
C PRO A 117 -15.17 15.71 -9.07
N ALA A 118 -15.85 16.87 -9.16
CA ALA A 118 -15.37 18.01 -9.96
C ALA A 118 -14.07 18.63 -9.41
N LYS A 119 -13.89 18.65 -8.09
CA LYS A 119 -12.64 19.12 -7.44
C LYS A 119 -11.52 18.11 -7.59
N LEU A 120 -11.83 16.80 -7.60
CA LEU A 120 -10.86 15.73 -7.76
C LEU A 120 -10.38 15.59 -9.22
N GLU A 121 -11.23 15.86 -10.19
CA GLU A 121 -10.97 15.63 -11.61
C GLU A 121 -9.66 16.24 -12.14
N PRO A 122 -9.24 17.47 -11.76
CA PRO A 122 -7.98 18.03 -12.22
C PRO A 122 -6.75 17.20 -11.90
N PHE A 123 -6.77 16.47 -10.78
CA PHE A 123 -5.65 15.64 -10.35
C PHE A 123 -5.50 14.38 -11.23
N LEU A 124 -6.59 13.84 -11.77
CA LEU A 124 -6.56 12.67 -12.65
C LEU A 124 -6.16 13.03 -14.09
N ARG A 125 -6.36 14.28 -14.51
CA ARG A 125 -6.13 14.72 -15.89
C ARG A 125 -4.68 14.65 -16.34
N ASP A 126 -3.74 14.91 -15.43
CA ASP A 126 -2.32 15.13 -15.74
C ASP A 126 -1.48 13.85 -15.66
N ASN A 127 -2.08 12.66 -15.54
CA ASN A 127 -1.41 11.35 -15.43
C ASN A 127 -0.40 11.19 -14.27
N HIS A 128 -0.33 12.15 -13.35
CA HIS A 128 0.46 12.01 -12.12
C HIS A 128 -0.27 11.17 -11.08
N PHE A 129 -1.61 11.19 -11.14
CA PHE A 129 -2.49 10.35 -10.35
C PHE A 129 -3.01 9.21 -11.21
N VAL A 130 -2.86 8.00 -10.70
CA VAL A 130 -3.14 6.76 -11.43
C VAL A 130 -4.33 5.99 -10.86
N GLY A 131 -5.02 6.56 -9.88
CA GLY A 131 -6.20 5.97 -9.24
C GLY A 131 -6.83 6.90 -8.21
N VAL A 132 -7.96 6.48 -7.65
CA VAL A 132 -8.72 7.18 -6.61
C VAL A 132 -8.71 6.35 -5.33
N LYS A 133 -8.32 6.96 -4.19
CA LYS A 133 -8.34 6.35 -2.85
C LYS A 133 -9.57 6.78 -2.10
N LEU A 134 -10.30 5.78 -1.55
CA LEU A 134 -11.46 5.97 -0.68
C LEU A 134 -11.23 5.28 0.67
N HIS A 135 -11.62 5.93 1.76
CA HIS A 135 -11.50 5.39 3.11
C HIS A 135 -12.85 5.50 3.87
N PRO A 136 -13.78 4.55 3.67
CA PRO A 136 -15.14 4.66 4.21
C PRO A 136 -15.19 4.79 5.73
N GLU A 137 -14.34 4.05 6.46
CA GLU A 137 -14.32 4.11 7.93
C GLU A 137 -13.92 5.48 8.46
N MET A 138 -12.79 6.02 8.00
CA MET A 138 -12.25 7.26 8.55
C MET A 138 -12.94 8.51 8.02
N ASN A 139 -13.54 8.44 6.84
CA ASN A 139 -14.31 9.53 6.27
C ASN A 139 -15.83 9.38 6.48
N HIS A 140 -16.28 8.40 7.29
CA HIS A 140 -17.66 8.22 7.77
C HIS A 140 -18.73 8.13 6.68
N PHE A 141 -18.47 7.40 5.60
CA PHE A 141 -19.46 7.07 4.58
C PHE A 141 -19.54 5.56 4.36
N ALA A 142 -20.69 5.03 4.00
CA ALA A 142 -20.81 3.63 3.60
C ALA A 142 -20.22 3.44 2.19
N ALA A 143 -19.43 2.37 1.99
CA ALA A 143 -18.78 2.13 0.70
C ALA A 143 -19.78 1.95 -0.46
N ASP A 144 -21.02 1.55 -0.18
CA ASP A 144 -22.12 1.42 -1.15
C ASP A 144 -23.02 2.65 -1.26
N ASP A 145 -22.71 3.75 -0.57
CA ASP A 145 -23.46 5.01 -0.70
C ASP A 145 -23.38 5.52 -2.15
N SER A 146 -24.47 6.10 -2.62
CA SER A 146 -24.55 6.68 -3.96
C SER A 146 -23.61 7.89 -4.16
N LEU A 147 -23.17 8.55 -3.11
CA LEU A 147 -22.17 9.61 -3.16
C LEU A 147 -20.82 9.11 -3.74
N VAL A 148 -20.54 7.81 -3.64
CA VAL A 148 -19.35 7.18 -4.21
C VAL A 148 -19.41 7.11 -5.74
N ASP A 149 -20.60 7.06 -6.33
CA ASP A 149 -20.79 6.84 -7.77
C ASP A 149 -20.15 7.93 -8.65
N GLY A 150 -20.15 9.19 -8.19
CA GLY A 150 -19.49 10.27 -8.89
C GLY A 150 -17.98 10.07 -9.02
N TYR A 151 -17.33 9.55 -8.01
CA TYR A 151 -15.89 9.23 -8.01
C TYR A 151 -15.57 7.99 -8.84
N LEU A 152 -16.42 6.95 -8.80
CA LEU A 152 -16.27 5.78 -9.65
C LEU A 152 -16.50 6.14 -11.13
N SER A 153 -17.40 7.08 -11.42
CA SER A 153 -17.59 7.63 -12.77
C SER A 153 -16.35 8.36 -13.27
N LEU A 154 -15.61 9.07 -12.41
CA LEU A 154 -14.31 9.64 -12.76
C LEU A 154 -13.28 8.55 -13.05
N CYS A 155 -13.24 7.48 -12.24
CA CYS A 155 -12.37 6.32 -12.49
C CYS A 155 -12.65 5.73 -13.88
N ALA A 156 -13.92 5.54 -14.24
CA ALA A 156 -14.31 5.07 -15.58
C ALA A 156 -13.89 6.05 -16.69
N LYS A 157 -14.10 7.37 -16.49
CA LYS A 157 -13.77 8.42 -17.46
C LYS A 157 -12.27 8.47 -17.77
N TYR A 158 -11.43 8.34 -16.75
CA TYR A 158 -9.96 8.41 -16.88
C TYR A 158 -9.29 7.04 -17.01
N ASP A 159 -10.11 5.97 -17.00
CA ASP A 159 -9.66 4.59 -17.11
C ASP A 159 -8.55 4.26 -16.06
N VAL A 160 -8.87 4.58 -14.80
CA VAL A 160 -8.02 4.33 -13.61
C VAL A 160 -8.79 3.54 -12.57
N PRO A 161 -8.13 2.74 -11.73
CA PRO A 161 -8.79 1.98 -10.68
C PRO A 161 -9.22 2.87 -9.51
N ALA A 162 -10.24 2.40 -8.76
CA ALA A 162 -10.57 2.85 -7.42
C ALA A 162 -9.97 1.89 -6.39
N VAL A 163 -9.39 2.43 -5.32
CA VAL A 163 -8.88 1.65 -4.20
C VAL A 163 -9.63 2.01 -2.92
N PHE A 164 -10.19 1.02 -2.26
CA PHE A 164 -10.93 1.18 -1.02
C PHE A 164 -10.17 0.58 0.14
N HIS A 165 -10.02 1.34 1.22
CA HIS A 165 -9.78 0.70 2.51
C HIS A 165 -10.94 -0.26 2.77
N SER A 166 -10.68 -1.55 2.97
CA SER A 166 -11.69 -2.54 3.30
C SER A 166 -11.54 -2.98 4.76
N GLY A 167 -12.66 -3.17 5.43
CA GLY A 167 -12.74 -3.45 6.86
C GLY A 167 -13.58 -4.69 7.16
N ASP A 168 -14.09 -4.73 8.40
CA ASP A 168 -14.84 -5.86 8.92
C ASP A 168 -16.25 -5.94 8.32
N ALA A 169 -16.88 -7.10 8.44
CA ALA A 169 -18.28 -7.30 8.09
C ALA A 169 -19.21 -6.32 8.85
N GLY A 170 -20.12 -5.70 8.15
CA GLY A 170 -21.09 -4.74 8.72
C GLY A 170 -20.54 -3.33 8.92
N SER A 171 -19.23 -3.11 8.77
CA SER A 171 -18.61 -1.79 8.85
C SER A 171 -18.96 -0.90 7.64
N ASN A 172 -18.57 0.36 7.69
CA ASN A 172 -18.68 1.24 6.51
C ASN A 172 -17.85 0.75 5.32
N ALA A 173 -16.73 0.09 5.59
CA ALA A 173 -15.79 -0.46 4.63
C ALA A 173 -15.97 -1.97 4.39
N ASP A 174 -17.14 -2.54 4.71
CA ASP A 174 -17.47 -3.95 4.47
C ASP A 174 -17.20 -4.33 3.01
N PRO A 175 -16.43 -5.41 2.75
CA PRO A 175 -16.18 -5.91 1.39
C PRO A 175 -17.46 -6.11 0.57
N GLN A 176 -18.57 -6.50 1.20
CA GLN A 176 -19.85 -6.66 0.53
C GLN A 176 -20.43 -5.32 0.05
N LYS A 177 -20.28 -4.23 0.83
CA LYS A 177 -20.68 -2.89 0.41
C LYS A 177 -19.81 -2.39 -0.76
N ILE A 178 -18.49 -2.60 -0.67
CA ILE A 178 -17.57 -2.25 -1.77
C ILE A 178 -17.99 -2.97 -3.07
N TYR A 179 -18.36 -4.25 -2.98
CA TYR A 179 -18.87 -5.01 -4.12
C TYR A 179 -20.16 -4.41 -4.68
N GLN A 180 -21.11 -3.94 -3.84
CA GLN A 180 -22.34 -3.30 -4.35
C GLN A 180 -22.02 -2.00 -5.11
N ALA A 181 -21.07 -1.19 -4.64
CA ALA A 181 -20.60 -0.02 -5.40
C ALA A 181 -19.96 -0.44 -6.74
N ALA A 182 -19.05 -1.41 -6.71
CA ALA A 182 -18.37 -1.90 -7.91
C ALA A 182 -19.35 -2.45 -8.97
N LYS A 183 -20.43 -3.11 -8.57
CA LYS A 183 -21.48 -3.58 -9.49
C LYS A 183 -22.18 -2.47 -10.26
N ARG A 184 -22.31 -1.28 -9.69
CA ARG A 184 -22.86 -0.12 -10.39
C ARG A 184 -21.90 0.44 -11.43
N HIS A 185 -20.58 0.09 -11.31
CA HIS A 185 -19.50 0.54 -12.20
C HIS A 185 -18.64 -0.66 -12.67
N PRO A 186 -19.20 -1.63 -13.39
CA PRO A 186 -18.57 -2.92 -13.65
C PRO A 186 -17.30 -2.86 -14.52
N THR A 187 -17.03 -1.73 -15.15
CA THR A 187 -15.83 -1.49 -15.96
C THR A 187 -14.66 -0.88 -15.17
N VAL A 188 -14.91 -0.46 -13.92
CA VAL A 188 -13.89 0.13 -13.05
C VAL A 188 -13.23 -0.98 -12.25
N PRO A 189 -11.89 -1.17 -12.37
CA PRO A 189 -11.17 -2.04 -11.45
C PRO A 189 -11.25 -1.48 -10.02
N VAL A 190 -11.74 -2.28 -9.08
CA VAL A 190 -11.86 -1.89 -7.68
C VAL A 190 -10.99 -2.81 -6.83
N ILE A 191 -10.08 -2.21 -6.04
CA ILE A 191 -9.11 -2.93 -5.23
C ILE A 191 -9.46 -2.77 -3.76
N LEU A 192 -9.68 -3.90 -3.07
CA LEU A 192 -9.94 -3.97 -1.64
C LEU A 192 -8.59 -4.00 -0.90
N TYR A 193 -8.17 -2.86 -0.35
CA TYR A 193 -6.98 -2.76 0.47
C TYR A 193 -7.13 -3.56 1.76
N HIS A 194 -6.05 -4.18 2.24
CA HIS A 194 -5.98 -5.00 3.45
C HIS A 194 -6.77 -6.32 3.41
N MET A 195 -7.45 -6.68 2.32
CA MET A 195 -8.25 -7.91 2.27
C MET A 195 -9.27 -8.02 3.44
N GLY A 196 -9.89 -6.89 3.86
CA GLY A 196 -10.79 -6.87 5.02
C GLY A 196 -10.11 -6.50 6.34
N PHE A 197 -8.93 -5.88 6.30
CA PHE A 197 -8.15 -5.35 7.42
C PHE A 197 -7.95 -6.39 8.55
N LYS A 198 -8.41 -6.14 9.78
CA LYS A 198 -8.24 -7.04 10.93
C LYS A 198 -9.25 -8.19 10.99
N GLY A 199 -10.24 -8.15 10.10
CA GLY A 199 -11.30 -9.16 10.06
C GLY A 199 -10.86 -10.47 9.42
N PRO A 200 -11.76 -11.45 9.36
CA PRO A 200 -11.49 -12.67 8.62
C PRO A 200 -11.38 -12.35 7.13
N HIS A 201 -10.20 -12.59 6.55
CA HIS A 201 -9.90 -12.29 5.13
C HIS A 201 -10.78 -13.10 4.16
N GLU A 202 -11.38 -14.20 4.63
CA GLU A 202 -12.28 -15.06 3.87
C GLU A 202 -13.48 -14.30 3.29
N LEU A 203 -13.96 -13.26 3.99
CA LEU A 203 -15.06 -12.44 3.48
C LEU A 203 -14.66 -11.70 2.20
N ALA A 204 -13.50 -11.05 2.21
CA ALA A 204 -12.99 -10.35 1.03
C ALA A 204 -12.69 -11.30 -0.12
N ILE A 205 -12.11 -12.48 0.16
CA ILE A 205 -11.87 -13.54 -0.82
C ILE A 205 -13.19 -14.01 -1.45
N ALA A 206 -14.20 -14.30 -0.60
CA ALA A 206 -15.51 -14.76 -1.06
C ALA A 206 -16.22 -13.73 -1.94
N VAL A 207 -16.11 -12.43 -1.60
CA VAL A 207 -16.70 -11.33 -2.37
C VAL A 207 -16.05 -11.23 -3.76
N VAL A 208 -14.73 -11.30 -3.86
CA VAL A 208 -14.03 -11.28 -5.17
C VAL A 208 -14.38 -12.52 -5.97
N LYS A 209 -14.42 -13.71 -5.34
CA LYS A 209 -14.84 -14.96 -5.98
C LYS A 209 -16.25 -14.88 -6.54
N GLN A 210 -17.19 -14.29 -5.78
CA GLN A 210 -18.56 -14.08 -6.21
C GLN A 210 -18.64 -13.16 -7.43
N ALA A 211 -17.90 -12.03 -7.42
CA ALA A 211 -17.84 -11.11 -8.55
C ALA A 211 -17.31 -11.79 -9.83
N LEU A 212 -16.26 -12.60 -9.69
CA LEU A 212 -15.70 -13.40 -10.80
C LEU A 212 -16.70 -14.39 -11.38
N GLN A 213 -17.46 -15.11 -10.51
CA GLN A 213 -18.47 -16.07 -10.94
C GLN A 213 -19.63 -15.40 -11.66
N LYS A 214 -20.09 -14.25 -11.15
CA LYS A 214 -21.21 -13.49 -11.72
C LYS A 214 -20.80 -12.61 -12.90
N ARG A 215 -19.53 -12.26 -13.00
CA ARG A 215 -18.98 -11.33 -14.01
C ARG A 215 -19.65 -9.96 -13.99
N ASP A 216 -19.98 -9.47 -12.79
CA ASP A 216 -20.77 -8.26 -12.58
C ASP A 216 -19.98 -7.12 -11.91
N ALA A 217 -18.71 -7.35 -11.57
CA ALA A 217 -17.75 -6.36 -11.07
C ALA A 217 -16.31 -6.81 -11.28
N ASP A 218 -15.36 -5.88 -11.38
CA ASP A 218 -13.94 -6.15 -11.55
C ASP A 218 -13.18 -5.88 -10.25
N LEU A 219 -13.09 -6.89 -9.38
CA LEU A 219 -12.54 -6.79 -8.02
C LEU A 219 -11.18 -7.43 -7.89
N TYR A 220 -10.36 -6.82 -7.03
CA TYR A 220 -8.99 -7.25 -6.69
C TYR A 220 -8.74 -7.12 -5.18
N LEU A 221 -7.73 -7.84 -4.68
CA LEU A 221 -7.28 -7.79 -3.29
C LEU A 221 -5.86 -7.21 -3.20
N GLU A 222 -5.55 -6.62 -2.04
CA GLU A 222 -4.24 -6.06 -1.76
C GLU A 222 -3.71 -6.53 -0.39
N THR A 223 -2.40 -6.73 -0.26
CA THR A 223 -1.76 -7.53 0.77
C THR A 223 -1.39 -6.79 2.06
N ALA A 224 -1.55 -5.45 2.16
CA ALA A 224 -1.13 -4.71 3.35
C ALA A 224 -1.79 -5.23 4.62
N GLN A 225 -0.98 -5.53 5.63
CA GLN A 225 -1.41 -6.00 6.95
C GLN A 225 -2.27 -7.28 6.93
N ALA A 226 -2.35 -7.98 5.79
CA ALA A 226 -3.05 -9.25 5.70
C ALA A 226 -2.18 -10.40 6.20
N ASP A 227 -2.81 -11.44 6.75
CA ASP A 227 -2.13 -12.68 7.11
C ASP A 227 -1.51 -13.35 5.88
N SER A 228 -0.26 -13.77 5.98
CA SER A 228 0.48 -14.32 4.84
C SER A 228 -0.12 -15.62 4.28
N GLN A 229 -0.77 -16.45 5.12
CA GLN A 229 -1.46 -17.65 4.64
C GLN A 229 -2.76 -17.29 3.95
N ALA A 230 -3.51 -16.30 4.45
CA ALA A 230 -4.71 -15.80 3.78
C ALA A 230 -4.39 -15.20 2.41
N VAL A 231 -3.27 -14.48 2.27
CA VAL A 231 -2.78 -14.02 0.94
C VAL A 231 -2.52 -15.20 0.00
N LEU A 232 -1.86 -16.25 0.49
CA LEU A 232 -1.59 -17.44 -0.31
C LEU A 232 -2.88 -18.19 -0.69
N GLU A 233 -3.86 -18.24 0.20
CA GLU A 233 -5.18 -18.81 -0.06
C GLU A 233 -5.95 -18.00 -1.09
N ALA A 234 -5.94 -16.67 -0.99
CA ALA A 234 -6.53 -15.79 -1.99
C ALA A 234 -5.95 -16.04 -3.39
N ILE A 235 -4.62 -16.16 -3.49
CA ILE A 235 -3.96 -16.46 -4.77
C ILE A 235 -4.40 -17.82 -5.32
N LYS A 236 -4.51 -18.84 -4.47
CA LYS A 236 -4.95 -20.18 -4.89
C LYS A 236 -6.41 -20.21 -5.35
N GLU A 237 -7.29 -19.46 -4.68
CA GLU A 237 -8.72 -19.46 -4.98
C GLU A 237 -9.11 -18.57 -6.16
N LEU A 238 -8.43 -17.43 -6.31
CA LEU A 238 -8.80 -16.37 -7.25
C LEU A 238 -7.87 -16.28 -8.47
N GLY A 239 -6.66 -16.83 -8.36
CA GLY A 239 -5.58 -16.62 -9.30
C GLY A 239 -4.67 -15.44 -8.91
N ALA A 240 -3.38 -15.55 -9.28
CA ALA A 240 -2.38 -14.52 -8.97
C ALA A 240 -2.69 -13.17 -9.61
N GLU A 241 -3.45 -13.12 -10.68
CA GLU A 241 -3.88 -11.90 -11.38
C GLU A 241 -4.88 -11.05 -10.58
N ARG A 242 -5.44 -11.58 -9.47
CA ARG A 242 -6.42 -10.89 -8.62
C ARG A 242 -5.83 -10.34 -7.32
N VAL A 243 -4.55 -10.55 -7.07
CA VAL A 243 -3.88 -10.08 -5.85
C VAL A 243 -2.73 -9.14 -6.21
N LEU A 244 -2.63 -8.01 -5.52
CA LEU A 244 -1.60 -7.00 -5.70
C LEU A 244 -0.81 -6.81 -4.41
N PHE A 245 0.49 -6.55 -4.54
CA PHE A 245 1.34 -6.24 -3.41
C PHE A 245 1.19 -4.78 -2.98
N GLY A 246 0.92 -4.57 -1.71
CA GLY A 246 0.92 -3.29 -1.03
C GLY A 246 1.26 -3.49 0.44
N THR A 247 1.70 -2.42 1.12
CA THR A 247 2.25 -2.55 2.48
C THR A 247 1.73 -1.56 3.51
N ASP A 248 0.96 -0.55 3.08
CA ASP A 248 0.55 0.55 3.97
C ASP A 248 1.77 1.30 4.56
N ALA A 249 2.79 1.59 3.69
CA ALA A 249 4.04 2.21 4.11
C ALA A 249 3.80 3.69 4.54
N THR A 250 4.45 4.18 5.61
CA THR A 250 5.57 3.61 6.39
C THR A 250 5.22 3.44 7.89
N TYR A 251 4.11 2.80 8.24
CA TYR A 251 3.67 2.66 9.64
C TYR A 251 4.71 2.00 10.57
N TYR A 252 5.65 1.22 10.02
CA TYR A 252 6.76 0.62 10.78
C TYR A 252 8.06 1.44 10.69
N GLY A 253 7.99 2.71 10.26
CA GLY A 253 9.11 3.62 10.19
C GLY A 253 10.19 3.21 9.17
N LYS A 254 11.46 3.42 9.51
CA LYS A 254 12.62 3.22 8.60
C LYS A 254 12.85 1.77 8.15
N ASP A 255 12.32 0.79 8.86
CA ASP A 255 12.47 -0.62 8.54
C ASP A 255 11.13 -1.24 8.06
N HIS A 256 10.26 -0.42 7.48
CA HIS A 256 8.89 -0.80 7.15
C HIS A 256 8.82 -2.09 6.34
N TYR A 257 9.55 -2.19 5.23
CA TYR A 257 9.49 -3.38 4.37
C TYR A 257 10.12 -4.64 4.99
N ALA A 258 10.91 -4.51 6.06
CA ALA A 258 11.39 -5.68 6.79
C ALA A 258 10.24 -6.54 7.33
N HIS A 259 9.11 -5.92 7.71
CA HIS A 259 7.90 -6.62 8.17
C HIS A 259 7.23 -7.46 7.07
N TYR A 260 7.49 -7.15 5.79
CA TYR A 260 6.91 -7.85 4.65
C TYR A 260 7.85 -8.88 4.01
N LEU A 261 9.12 -8.97 4.44
CA LEU A 261 10.05 -9.99 3.96
C LEU A 261 9.51 -11.42 4.16
N PRO A 262 8.89 -11.79 5.30
CA PRO A 262 8.31 -13.13 5.47
C PRO A 262 7.23 -13.45 4.43
N LEU A 263 6.33 -12.49 4.11
CA LEU A 263 5.33 -12.65 3.05
C LEU A 263 6.01 -12.83 1.68
N MET A 264 6.95 -11.96 1.33
CA MET A 264 7.67 -12.04 0.06
C MET A 264 8.41 -13.38 -0.11
N GLU A 265 9.07 -13.86 0.96
CA GLU A 265 9.77 -15.15 0.97
C GLU A 265 8.79 -16.33 0.84
N LEU A 266 7.64 -16.27 1.51
CA LEU A 266 6.58 -17.27 1.40
C LEU A 266 6.07 -17.36 -0.04
N LEU A 267 5.70 -16.22 -0.63
CA LEU A 267 5.19 -16.16 -2.00
C LEU A 267 6.24 -16.63 -3.01
N ARG A 268 7.51 -16.20 -2.88
CA ARG A 268 8.61 -16.64 -3.75
C ARG A 268 8.81 -18.16 -3.72
N ARG A 269 8.62 -18.79 -2.55
CA ARG A 269 8.77 -20.24 -2.38
C ARG A 269 7.58 -21.04 -2.88
N LYS A 270 6.38 -20.46 -2.85
CA LYS A 270 5.11 -21.17 -3.09
C LYS A 270 4.52 -20.95 -4.47
N LEU A 271 4.87 -19.85 -5.12
CA LEU A 271 4.36 -19.48 -6.44
C LEU A 271 5.39 -19.78 -7.54
N SER A 272 4.92 -19.95 -8.76
CA SER A 272 5.77 -19.89 -9.94
C SER A 272 6.37 -18.47 -10.10
N ALA A 273 7.45 -18.33 -10.86
CA ALA A 273 8.06 -17.02 -11.12
C ALA A 273 7.07 -16.04 -11.80
N GLU A 274 6.19 -16.55 -12.64
CA GLU A 274 5.16 -15.74 -13.31
C GLU A 274 4.09 -15.26 -12.32
N GLU A 275 3.56 -16.14 -11.48
CA GLU A 275 2.56 -15.77 -10.45
C GLU A 275 3.15 -14.76 -9.46
N PHE A 276 4.39 -15.00 -8.99
CA PHE A 276 5.08 -14.06 -8.12
C PHE A 276 5.23 -12.68 -8.79
N ALA A 277 5.66 -12.64 -10.06
CA ALA A 277 5.78 -11.38 -10.80
C ALA A 277 4.42 -10.69 -10.99
N LYS A 278 3.32 -11.43 -11.19
CA LYS A 278 1.96 -10.87 -11.24
C LYS A 278 1.63 -10.14 -9.95
N VAL A 279 1.75 -10.81 -8.80
CA VAL A 279 1.42 -10.23 -7.49
C VAL A 279 2.31 -9.03 -7.17
N MET A 280 3.62 -9.17 -7.33
CA MET A 280 4.58 -8.17 -6.88
C MET A 280 4.70 -6.96 -7.82
N ARG A 281 4.23 -7.06 -9.08
CA ARG A 281 4.44 -5.98 -10.06
C ARG A 281 3.45 -5.94 -11.22
N LEU A 282 3.26 -7.06 -11.95
CA LEU A 282 2.62 -6.99 -13.28
C LEU A 282 1.15 -6.58 -13.20
N ASN A 283 0.44 -6.98 -12.14
CA ASN A 283 -0.94 -6.54 -11.92
C ASN A 283 -1.02 -5.03 -11.69
N ALA A 284 -0.09 -4.46 -10.90
CA ALA A 284 -0.01 -3.02 -10.70
C ALA A 284 0.29 -2.29 -12.03
N VAL A 285 1.26 -2.76 -12.80
CA VAL A 285 1.59 -2.19 -14.13
C VAL A 285 0.36 -2.18 -15.02
N ARG A 286 -0.38 -3.29 -15.08
CA ARG A 286 -1.57 -3.42 -15.94
C ARG A 286 -2.71 -2.52 -15.49
N LEU A 287 -3.06 -2.55 -14.20
CA LEU A 287 -4.24 -1.85 -13.67
C LEU A 287 -4.05 -0.34 -13.59
N PHE A 288 -2.87 0.09 -13.16
CA PHE A 288 -2.55 1.52 -13.01
C PHE A 288 -1.83 2.10 -14.24
N LYS A 289 -1.65 1.31 -15.31
CA LYS A 289 -0.98 1.72 -16.56
C LYS A 289 0.39 2.34 -16.34
N LEU A 290 1.18 1.71 -15.47
CA LEU A 290 2.46 2.24 -15.05
C LEU A 290 3.54 2.02 -16.12
N GLU A 291 4.24 3.08 -16.48
CA GLU A 291 5.49 2.98 -17.23
C GLU A 291 6.63 2.68 -16.24
N VAL A 292 7.10 1.45 -16.22
CA VAL A 292 8.23 1.02 -15.38
C VAL A 292 9.46 0.91 -16.29
N ARG A 293 10.39 1.85 -16.11
CA ARG A 293 11.68 1.88 -16.84
C ARG A 293 12.70 0.97 -16.17
#